data_2d38c9e632801f071ca76d23b7e1c5a9
#
_entry.id   2d38c9e632801f071ca76d23b7e1c5a9
#
_cell.length_a   1.000
_cell.length_b   1.000
_cell.length_c   1.000
_cell.angle_alpha   90.00
_cell.angle_beta   90.00
_cell.angle_gamma   90.00
#
_symmetry.space_group_name_H-M   'P 1'
#
loop_
_entity.id
_entity.type
_entity.pdbx_description
1 polymer ?
#
loop_
_entity_poly.entity_id
_entity_poly.type
_entity_poly.pdbx_seq_one_letter_code
_entity_poly.pdbx_strand_id
1 'polypeptide(L)'
;MAMLKLALLVILIITTPPTKSLEPFHAVLTNVQHNVYIETLHISSRDVTPDFPITWSVHKHILHGGKQEGVEVIDVNNGKLQFTVVPTRGMSIQQVLMGDLRLGWDSPVKGIIHPKYVNLNSRQGLGWLEGFNEWVVRCGLEFFGAPGTDQFIDNTGKKAKMDLTLHGKIGNIPASQVEVIIERQPPYHIRIQGRVEETCMHGPKLELWAEISTEPGSNTLRITDKVTNRSAIEQEFGILYHTNYGTPLMEEGAMFFAPVRQVTPINEHSALDVSAYDSYHGPTPGFAEQVYCLSLWADKSNLTKVMLRNAASDKAVSMAFSTEELPFFTLWKNPVAYEDGYVTGLEPGTGYSLNRAIERKFGRVPKLAPHQSRSFTIDFSLHDSKEQVDAVAADIAKIQSGRKTQINKKP
;
A
#
# COMPACT_ATOMS: atom_id res chain seq x y z
N MET A 1 51.06 64.68 11.20
CA MET A 1 50.59 64.07 9.88
C MET A 1 50.70 62.56 10.00
N ALA A 2 49.60 61.91 10.25
CA ALA A 2 49.52 60.41 10.29
C ALA A 2 48.82 59.96 9.06
N MET A 3 49.52 59.20 8.21
CA MET A 3 48.96 58.57 6.99
C MET A 3 48.21 57.31 7.38
N LEU A 4 46.89 57.29 7.12
CA LEU A 4 46.03 56.13 7.25
C LEU A 4 46.16 55.26 5.98
N LYS A 5 46.71 54.04 6.13
CA LYS A 5 46.75 53.05 5.04
C LYS A 5 45.42 52.31 5.03
N LEU A 6 44.62 52.54 3.98
CA LEU A 6 43.40 51.80 3.70
C LEU A 6 43.74 50.45 3.04
N ALA A 7 43.50 49.35 3.73
CA ALA A 7 43.65 48.00 3.17
C ALA A 7 42.35 47.62 2.44
N LEU A 8 42.42 47.42 1.12
CA LEU A 8 41.31 46.96 0.29
C LEU A 8 41.20 45.45 0.43
N LEU A 9 40.13 44.95 1.08
CA LEU A 9 39.82 43.55 1.18
C LEU A 9 39.07 43.11 -0.09
N VAL A 10 39.73 42.39 -1.00
CA VAL A 10 39.10 41.81 -2.18
C VAL A 10 38.45 40.48 -1.78
N ILE A 11 37.13 40.49 -1.63
CA ILE A 11 36.35 39.25 -1.45
C ILE A 11 36.19 38.59 -2.81
N LEU A 12 36.90 37.50 -3.02
CA LEU A 12 36.74 36.63 -4.20
C LEU A 12 35.47 35.81 -3.99
N ILE A 13 34.36 36.19 -4.62
CA ILE A 13 33.14 35.42 -4.67
C ILE A 13 33.38 34.32 -5.73
N ILE A 14 33.73 33.12 -5.29
CA ILE A 14 33.77 31.94 -6.13
C ILE A 14 32.29 31.54 -6.41
N THR A 15 31.75 31.99 -7.49
CA THR A 15 30.48 31.47 -8.00
C THR A 15 30.75 30.10 -8.64
N THR A 16 30.41 29.03 -7.92
CA THR A 16 30.32 27.72 -8.54
C THR A 16 29.26 27.77 -9.64
N PRO A 17 29.57 27.34 -10.86
CA PRO A 17 28.55 27.28 -11.91
C PRO A 17 27.40 26.37 -11.44
N PRO A 18 26.15 26.66 -11.79
CA PRO A 18 25.04 25.77 -11.44
C PRO A 18 25.30 24.44 -12.07
N THR A 19 25.41 23.40 -11.24
CA THR A 19 25.46 22.00 -11.69
C THR A 19 24.22 21.75 -12.51
N LYS A 20 24.38 21.51 -13.81
CA LYS A 20 23.27 21.18 -14.71
C LYS A 20 22.65 19.88 -14.17
N SER A 21 21.42 19.95 -13.65
CA SER A 21 20.71 18.76 -13.18
C SER A 21 20.62 17.78 -14.36
N LEU A 22 21.12 16.56 -14.16
CA LEU A 22 20.94 15.49 -15.15
C LEU A 22 19.46 15.10 -15.15
N GLU A 23 18.83 15.16 -16.33
CA GLU A 23 17.45 14.69 -16.47
C GLU A 23 17.32 13.23 -16.00
N PRO A 24 16.22 12.88 -15.30
CA PRO A 24 15.98 11.50 -14.89
C PRO A 24 15.98 10.56 -16.10
N PHE A 25 16.39 9.31 -15.89
CA PHE A 25 16.03 8.26 -16.83
C PHE A 25 14.51 8.03 -16.77
N HIS A 26 13.84 8.00 -17.92
CA HIS A 26 12.41 7.80 -18.02
C HIS A 26 12.09 6.83 -19.16
N ALA A 27 11.38 5.74 -18.84
CA ALA A 27 10.87 4.77 -19.79
C ALA A 27 9.37 4.57 -19.62
N VAL A 28 8.62 4.78 -20.70
CA VAL A 28 7.19 4.43 -20.77
C VAL A 28 7.09 2.99 -21.24
N LEU A 29 6.62 2.10 -20.38
CA LEU A 29 6.52 0.66 -20.65
C LEU A 29 5.18 0.27 -21.26
N THR A 30 4.11 0.95 -20.83
CA THR A 30 2.75 0.77 -21.33
C THR A 30 2.09 2.14 -21.44
N ASN A 31 1.41 2.42 -22.55
CA ASN A 31 0.52 3.56 -22.71
C ASN A 31 -0.52 3.22 -23.78
N VAL A 32 -1.73 2.87 -23.34
CA VAL A 32 -2.81 2.43 -24.23
C VAL A 32 -3.29 3.53 -25.18
N GLN A 33 -3.19 4.81 -24.79
CA GLN A 33 -3.61 5.93 -25.63
C GLN A 33 -2.68 6.15 -26.83
N HIS A 34 -1.41 5.79 -26.67
CA HIS A 34 -0.38 5.95 -27.71
C HIS A 34 0.04 4.60 -28.32
N ASN A 35 -0.63 3.52 -27.96
CA ASN A 35 -0.31 2.15 -28.41
C ASN A 35 1.16 1.77 -28.13
N VAL A 36 1.68 2.19 -26.97
CA VAL A 36 3.02 1.82 -26.51
C VAL A 36 2.90 0.58 -25.63
N TYR A 37 3.70 -0.42 -25.95
CA TYR A 37 3.82 -1.64 -25.14
C TYR A 37 5.23 -2.22 -25.27
N ILE A 38 5.96 -2.23 -24.15
CA ILE A 38 7.30 -2.82 -24.03
C ILE A 38 7.17 -4.11 -23.25
N GLU A 39 7.36 -5.23 -23.91
CA GLU A 39 7.21 -6.56 -23.34
C GLU A 39 8.25 -6.85 -22.26
N THR A 40 9.51 -6.50 -22.53
CA THR A 40 10.64 -6.73 -21.63
C THR A 40 11.51 -5.48 -21.52
N LEU A 41 11.86 -5.11 -20.29
CA LEU A 41 12.87 -4.10 -19.99
C LEU A 41 13.83 -4.67 -18.96
N HIS A 42 15.12 -4.50 -19.20
CA HIS A 42 16.14 -4.70 -18.17
C HIS A 42 17.04 -3.46 -18.11
N ILE A 43 17.13 -2.84 -16.93
CA ILE A 43 17.96 -1.67 -16.68
C ILE A 43 18.61 -1.78 -15.30
N SER A 44 19.83 -1.29 -15.17
CA SER A 44 20.65 -1.39 -13.96
C SER A 44 21.36 -0.08 -13.62
N SER A 45 22.00 -0.05 -12.47
CA SER A 45 22.86 1.07 -12.05
C SER A 45 23.97 1.37 -13.08
N ARG A 46 24.48 0.35 -13.77
CA ARG A 46 25.53 0.53 -14.81
C ARG A 46 25.07 1.36 -15.98
N ASP A 47 23.75 1.32 -16.29
CA ASP A 47 23.16 2.01 -17.44
C ASP A 47 22.81 3.47 -17.12
N VAL A 48 22.51 3.79 -15.86
CA VAL A 48 21.94 5.10 -15.47
C VAL A 48 22.83 5.88 -14.50
N THR A 49 23.41 5.18 -13.51
CA THR A 49 24.22 5.75 -12.41
C THR A 49 25.53 4.98 -12.23
N PRO A 50 26.39 4.90 -13.27
CA PRO A 50 27.56 4.00 -13.27
C PRO A 50 28.58 4.31 -12.16
N ASP A 51 28.65 5.56 -11.71
CA ASP A 51 29.57 6.00 -10.66
C ASP A 51 28.99 5.82 -9.24
N PHE A 52 27.74 5.37 -9.11
CA PHE A 52 27.12 5.14 -7.81
C PHE A 52 27.50 3.75 -7.26
N PRO A 53 27.95 3.64 -6.00
CA PRO A 53 28.54 2.40 -5.48
C PRO A 53 27.56 1.25 -5.24
N ILE A 54 26.24 1.56 -5.14
CA ILE A 54 25.22 0.56 -4.88
C ILE A 54 24.64 0.05 -6.21
N THR A 55 24.70 -1.25 -6.41
CA THR A 55 24.05 -1.91 -7.55
C THR A 55 22.57 -2.02 -7.33
N TRP A 56 21.80 -1.63 -8.34
CA TRP A 56 20.36 -1.81 -8.40
C TRP A 56 19.93 -2.25 -9.80
N SER A 57 18.73 -2.82 -9.91
CA SER A 57 18.15 -3.21 -11.20
C SER A 57 16.63 -3.12 -11.20
N VAL A 58 16.06 -2.91 -12.39
CA VAL A 58 14.63 -3.00 -12.68
C VAL A 58 14.47 -3.91 -13.88
N HIS A 59 13.61 -4.92 -13.77
CA HIS A 59 13.33 -5.89 -14.80
C HIS A 59 11.84 -6.09 -14.99
N LYS A 60 11.30 -5.69 -16.15
CA LYS A 60 9.92 -6.02 -16.57
C LYS A 60 9.93 -7.30 -17.39
N HIS A 61 9.00 -8.20 -17.11
CA HIS A 61 8.74 -9.38 -17.95
C HIS A 61 7.29 -9.84 -17.80
N ILE A 62 6.90 -10.84 -18.61
CA ILE A 62 5.56 -11.42 -18.63
C ILE A 62 5.63 -12.84 -18.09
N LEU A 63 4.66 -13.19 -17.23
CA LEU A 63 4.50 -14.53 -16.72
C LEU A 63 3.69 -15.40 -17.70
N HIS A 64 4.08 -16.66 -17.83
CA HIS A 64 3.46 -17.63 -18.71
C HIS A 64 2.93 -18.84 -17.96
N GLY A 65 1.92 -19.47 -18.55
CA GLY A 65 1.32 -20.72 -18.09
C GLY A 65 0.26 -20.57 -17.00
N GLY A 66 -0.74 -21.44 -17.03
CA GLY A 66 -1.82 -21.47 -16.05
C GLY A 66 -2.62 -20.18 -15.98
N LYS A 67 -3.07 -19.82 -14.77
CA LYS A 67 -3.85 -18.58 -14.54
C LYS A 67 -2.97 -17.31 -14.52
N GLN A 68 -1.66 -17.44 -14.55
CA GLN A 68 -0.74 -16.28 -14.64
C GLN A 68 -0.42 -15.87 -16.08
N GLU A 69 -0.91 -16.59 -17.09
CA GLU A 69 -0.64 -16.30 -18.50
C GLU A 69 -0.97 -14.85 -18.86
N GLY A 70 0.05 -14.08 -19.26
CA GLY A 70 -0.06 -12.69 -19.67
C GLY A 70 0.01 -11.69 -18.50
N VAL A 71 0.32 -12.13 -17.29
CA VAL A 71 0.54 -11.19 -16.16
C VAL A 71 1.89 -10.50 -16.32
N GLU A 72 1.87 -9.18 -16.33
CA GLU A 72 3.06 -8.34 -16.33
C GLU A 72 3.58 -8.16 -14.90
N VAL A 73 4.89 -8.30 -14.73
CA VAL A 73 5.59 -8.06 -13.46
C VAL A 73 6.80 -7.16 -13.67
N ILE A 74 7.11 -6.36 -12.66
CA ILE A 74 8.31 -5.52 -12.61
C ILE A 74 9.06 -5.85 -11.32
N ASP A 75 10.17 -6.56 -11.46
CA ASP A 75 11.07 -6.86 -10.35
C ASP A 75 12.04 -5.70 -10.16
N VAL A 76 12.14 -5.24 -8.93
CA VAL A 76 13.06 -4.17 -8.52
C VAL A 76 13.99 -4.73 -7.46
N ASN A 77 15.29 -4.54 -7.67
CA ASN A 77 16.32 -4.76 -6.66
C ASN A 77 17.03 -3.43 -6.41
N ASN A 78 16.89 -2.88 -5.21
CA ASN A 78 17.56 -1.61 -4.85
C ASN A 78 18.94 -1.79 -4.21
N GLY A 79 19.46 -3.03 -4.17
CA GLY A 79 20.72 -3.39 -3.49
C GLY A 79 20.54 -3.89 -2.06
N LYS A 80 19.37 -3.68 -1.45
CA LYS A 80 19.00 -4.19 -0.13
C LYS A 80 17.62 -4.84 -0.14
N LEU A 81 16.64 -4.22 -0.78
CA LEU A 81 15.29 -4.74 -0.98
C LEU A 81 15.14 -5.34 -2.38
N GLN A 82 14.40 -6.43 -2.46
CA GLN A 82 13.88 -6.98 -3.71
C GLN A 82 12.37 -7.04 -3.63
N PHE A 83 11.66 -6.50 -4.63
CA PHE A 83 10.20 -6.53 -4.64
C PHE A 83 9.65 -6.62 -6.06
N THR A 84 8.42 -7.15 -6.18
CA THR A 84 7.74 -7.36 -7.44
C THR A 84 6.46 -6.53 -7.49
N VAL A 85 6.38 -5.58 -8.41
CA VAL A 85 5.17 -4.82 -8.74
C VAL A 85 4.41 -5.55 -9.83
N VAL A 86 3.07 -5.55 -9.75
CA VAL A 86 2.19 -6.27 -10.69
C VAL A 86 1.23 -5.28 -11.37
N PRO A 87 1.62 -4.66 -12.51
CA PRO A 87 0.78 -3.72 -13.25
C PRO A 87 -0.57 -4.30 -13.66
N THR A 88 -0.61 -5.57 -14.02
CA THR A 88 -1.84 -6.30 -14.40
C THR A 88 -2.85 -6.41 -13.25
N ARG A 89 -2.38 -6.28 -12.01
CA ARG A 89 -3.19 -6.37 -10.78
C ARG A 89 -3.28 -5.02 -10.06
N GLY A 90 -3.67 -3.94 -10.76
CA GLY A 90 -3.88 -2.62 -10.18
C GLY A 90 -2.64 -2.02 -9.51
N MET A 91 -1.45 -2.30 -10.04
CA MET A 91 -0.18 -1.89 -9.45
C MET A 91 0.05 -2.47 -8.05
N SER A 92 -0.46 -3.67 -7.75
CA SER A 92 -0.20 -4.38 -6.48
C SER A 92 1.28 -4.73 -6.32
N ILE A 93 1.69 -5.09 -5.10
CA ILE A 93 3.03 -5.57 -4.80
C ILE A 93 2.93 -7.01 -4.31
N GLN A 94 3.55 -7.94 -5.03
CA GLN A 94 3.44 -9.36 -4.73
C GLN A 94 4.15 -9.73 -3.43
N GLN A 95 5.38 -9.26 -3.26
CA GLN A 95 6.21 -9.51 -2.08
C GLN A 95 7.36 -8.51 -1.99
N VAL A 96 7.97 -8.41 -0.81
CA VAL A 96 9.25 -7.73 -0.59
C VAL A 96 10.18 -8.67 0.19
N LEU A 97 11.45 -8.69 -0.19
CA LEU A 97 12.50 -9.47 0.46
C LEU A 97 13.64 -8.55 0.93
N MET A 98 14.15 -8.78 2.14
CA MET A 98 15.37 -8.21 2.69
C MET A 98 16.13 -9.32 3.44
N GLY A 99 17.11 -9.92 2.79
CA GLY A 99 17.75 -11.13 3.33
C GLY A 99 16.72 -12.26 3.52
N ASP A 100 16.57 -12.74 4.74
CA ASP A 100 15.59 -13.76 5.13
C ASP A 100 14.24 -13.18 5.60
N LEU A 101 14.12 -11.86 5.70
CA LEU A 101 12.87 -11.20 6.03
C LEU A 101 12.01 -11.04 4.77
N ARG A 102 10.82 -11.63 4.80
CA ARG A 102 9.83 -11.55 3.72
C ARG A 102 8.59 -10.79 4.19
N LEU A 103 8.12 -9.85 3.38
CA LEU A 103 6.76 -9.31 3.43
C LEU A 103 5.94 -9.99 2.35
N GLY A 104 4.84 -10.60 2.75
CA GLY A 104 3.98 -11.46 1.94
C GLY A 104 3.53 -12.66 2.76
N TRP A 105 2.86 -13.61 2.13
CA TRP A 105 2.28 -14.78 2.76
C TRP A 105 2.12 -15.95 1.79
N ASP A 106 1.85 -17.14 2.33
CA ASP A 106 1.67 -18.35 1.55
C ASP A 106 0.18 -18.63 1.31
N SER A 107 -0.40 -17.84 0.39
CA SER A 107 -1.79 -18.03 -0.01
C SER A 107 -2.04 -19.44 -0.58
N PRO A 108 -3.20 -20.05 -0.29
CA PRO A 108 -3.66 -21.23 -1.02
C PRO A 108 -3.88 -20.96 -2.53
N VAL A 109 -4.05 -19.70 -2.93
CA VAL A 109 -4.12 -19.26 -4.33
C VAL A 109 -2.70 -19.17 -4.89
N LYS A 110 -2.29 -20.13 -5.70
CA LYS A 110 -0.93 -20.24 -6.23
C LYS A 110 -0.78 -19.53 -7.59
N GLY A 111 0.39 -18.89 -7.76
CA GLY A 111 0.70 -18.04 -8.93
C GLY A 111 -0.03 -16.70 -8.88
N ILE A 112 0.44 -15.73 -9.67
CA ILE A 112 -0.21 -14.41 -9.77
C ILE A 112 -1.37 -14.53 -10.77
N ILE A 113 -2.60 -14.41 -10.27
CA ILE A 113 -3.80 -14.68 -11.07
C ILE A 113 -4.09 -13.47 -11.98
N HIS A 114 -4.14 -13.70 -13.29
CA HIS A 114 -4.57 -12.68 -14.23
C HIS A 114 -6.06 -12.33 -13.98
N PRO A 115 -6.46 -11.05 -13.94
CA PRO A 115 -7.83 -10.61 -13.64
C PRO A 115 -8.91 -11.27 -14.50
N LYS A 116 -8.60 -11.67 -15.73
CA LYS A 116 -9.54 -12.40 -16.62
C LYS A 116 -10.07 -13.72 -16.05
N TYR A 117 -9.38 -14.28 -15.05
CA TYR A 117 -9.79 -15.52 -14.36
C TYR A 117 -10.48 -15.27 -13.02
N VAL A 118 -10.64 -14.01 -12.60
CA VAL A 118 -11.30 -13.63 -11.35
C VAL A 118 -12.73 -13.18 -11.66
N ASN A 119 -13.70 -13.93 -11.15
CA ASN A 119 -15.10 -13.51 -11.21
C ASN A 119 -15.51 -12.88 -9.87
N LEU A 120 -15.45 -11.57 -9.78
CA LEU A 120 -15.76 -10.85 -8.54
C LEU A 120 -17.14 -11.18 -7.95
N ASN A 121 -18.12 -11.57 -8.79
CA ASN A 121 -19.48 -11.90 -8.35
C ASN A 121 -19.62 -13.35 -7.85
N SER A 122 -18.60 -14.20 -8.02
CA SER A 122 -18.69 -15.58 -7.55
C SER A 122 -18.86 -15.61 -6.02
N ARG A 123 -19.46 -16.71 -5.51
CA ARG A 123 -19.69 -16.94 -4.09
C ARG A 123 -20.36 -15.73 -3.38
N GLN A 124 -21.37 -15.14 -4.01
CA GLN A 124 -22.13 -13.98 -3.51
C GLN A 124 -21.25 -12.72 -3.30
N GLY A 125 -20.36 -12.45 -4.23
CA GLY A 125 -19.48 -11.28 -4.21
C GLY A 125 -18.13 -11.52 -3.53
N LEU A 126 -17.78 -12.75 -3.17
CA LEU A 126 -16.50 -13.11 -2.57
C LEU A 126 -15.42 -13.51 -3.60
N GLY A 127 -15.69 -13.33 -4.90
CA GLY A 127 -14.78 -13.76 -5.96
C GLY A 127 -13.42 -13.07 -5.98
N TRP A 128 -13.28 -11.94 -5.30
CA TRP A 128 -11.98 -11.28 -5.08
C TRP A 128 -10.96 -12.23 -4.45
N LEU A 129 -11.40 -13.15 -3.57
CA LEU A 129 -10.56 -14.16 -2.91
C LEU A 129 -9.95 -15.17 -3.90
N GLU A 130 -10.51 -15.32 -5.10
CA GLU A 130 -9.98 -16.25 -6.13
C GLU A 130 -8.64 -15.77 -6.72
N GLY A 131 -8.29 -14.49 -6.51
CA GLY A 131 -7.01 -13.90 -6.94
C GLY A 131 -6.12 -13.44 -5.79
N PHE A 132 -6.55 -13.59 -4.54
CA PHE A 132 -5.92 -12.97 -3.38
C PHE A 132 -4.65 -13.70 -2.92
N ASN A 133 -3.48 -13.09 -3.17
CA ASN A 133 -2.18 -13.61 -2.75
C ASN A 133 -1.06 -12.56 -2.67
N GLU A 134 -1.37 -11.29 -2.87
CA GLU A 134 -0.38 -10.20 -2.86
C GLU A 134 0.02 -9.83 -1.42
N TRP A 135 1.21 -9.26 -1.27
CA TRP A 135 1.58 -8.56 -0.03
C TRP A 135 0.77 -7.26 0.12
N VAL A 136 0.71 -6.41 -0.91
CA VAL A 136 -0.13 -5.22 -0.92
C VAL A 136 -1.07 -5.25 -2.10
N VAL A 137 -2.36 -5.19 -1.82
CA VAL A 137 -3.40 -4.96 -2.83
C VAL A 137 -4.24 -3.76 -2.43
N ARG A 138 -4.51 -2.87 -3.39
CA ARG A 138 -5.42 -1.75 -3.19
C ARG A 138 -6.85 -2.23 -3.31
N CYS A 139 -7.70 -1.82 -2.38
CA CYS A 139 -9.14 -2.03 -2.39
C CYS A 139 -9.84 -0.72 -2.70
N GLY A 140 -10.83 -0.71 -3.55
CA GLY A 140 -11.50 0.50 -4.02
C GLY A 140 -11.84 0.40 -5.50
N LEU A 141 -12.01 1.52 -6.21
CA LEU A 141 -12.10 2.94 -5.79
C LEU A 141 -13.53 3.38 -5.55
N GLU A 142 -14.49 2.84 -6.36
CA GLU A 142 -15.92 3.15 -6.17
C GLU A 142 -16.40 2.71 -4.80
N PHE A 143 -15.93 1.54 -4.34
CA PHE A 143 -16.22 0.98 -3.02
C PHE A 143 -15.16 -0.05 -2.64
N PHE A 144 -15.08 -0.35 -1.34
CA PHE A 144 -14.32 -1.47 -0.78
C PHE A 144 -15.07 -2.05 0.44
N GLY A 145 -14.48 -3.07 1.07
CA GLY A 145 -15.01 -3.72 2.26
C GLY A 145 -15.95 -4.89 1.93
N ALA A 146 -16.84 -5.20 2.86
CA ALA A 146 -17.70 -6.36 2.79
C ALA A 146 -18.69 -6.32 1.61
N PRO A 147 -18.98 -7.47 0.97
CA PRO A 147 -19.99 -7.56 -0.09
C PRO A 147 -21.39 -7.28 0.44
N GLY A 148 -22.35 -7.09 -0.45
CA GLY A 148 -23.76 -6.86 -0.12
C GLY A 148 -24.41 -5.91 -1.12
N THR A 149 -25.49 -5.25 -0.70
CA THR A 149 -26.29 -4.38 -1.57
C THR A 149 -26.15 -2.92 -1.16
N ASP A 150 -26.08 -2.04 -2.16
CA ASP A 150 -26.14 -0.58 -1.98
C ASP A 150 -27.09 0.06 -3.00
N GLN A 151 -27.34 1.36 -2.85
CA GLN A 151 -28.17 2.16 -3.74
C GLN A 151 -27.31 3.14 -4.54
N PHE A 152 -27.69 3.36 -5.79
CA PHE A 152 -27.11 4.38 -6.67
C PHE A 152 -28.21 5.08 -7.47
N ILE A 153 -27.88 6.16 -8.16
CA ILE A 153 -28.77 6.81 -9.12
C ILE A 153 -28.44 6.27 -10.51
N ASP A 154 -29.45 5.64 -11.15
CA ASP A 154 -29.29 5.06 -12.48
C ASP A 154 -29.28 6.14 -13.60
N ASN A 155 -29.12 5.70 -14.84
CA ASN A 155 -29.08 6.57 -16.02
C ASN A 155 -30.41 7.27 -16.34
N THR A 156 -31.49 6.92 -15.65
CA THR A 156 -32.81 7.57 -15.75
C THR A 156 -33.08 8.56 -14.61
N GLY A 157 -32.10 8.74 -13.70
CA GLY A 157 -32.23 9.60 -12.51
C GLY A 157 -32.99 8.96 -11.35
N LYS A 158 -33.27 7.64 -11.41
CA LYS A 158 -33.98 6.93 -10.37
C LYS A 158 -33.05 6.18 -9.44
N LYS A 159 -33.50 5.96 -8.20
CA LYS A 159 -32.80 5.07 -7.26
C LYS A 159 -32.88 3.63 -7.74
N ALA A 160 -31.75 2.99 -7.88
CA ALA A 160 -31.58 1.57 -8.22
C ALA A 160 -30.69 0.88 -7.18
N LYS A 161 -30.72 -0.45 -7.17
CA LYS A 161 -29.86 -1.27 -6.32
C LYS A 161 -28.67 -1.77 -7.13
N MET A 162 -27.50 -1.90 -6.48
CA MET A 162 -26.32 -2.55 -7.01
C MET A 162 -25.76 -3.54 -5.98
N ASP A 163 -25.23 -4.62 -6.47
CA ASP A 163 -24.50 -5.56 -5.62
C ASP A 163 -23.03 -5.10 -5.52
N LEU A 164 -22.53 -5.04 -4.30
CA LEU A 164 -21.15 -4.76 -3.96
C LEU A 164 -20.40 -6.09 -3.80
N THR A 165 -19.22 -6.17 -4.40
CA THR A 165 -18.30 -7.31 -4.21
C THR A 165 -17.28 -6.99 -3.13
N LEU A 166 -16.63 -8.00 -2.57
CA LEU A 166 -15.56 -7.84 -1.60
C LEU A 166 -14.46 -6.93 -2.17
N HIS A 167 -14.09 -5.88 -1.43
CA HIS A 167 -12.96 -4.97 -1.68
C HIS A 167 -12.95 -4.22 -3.01
N GLY A 168 -14.04 -4.27 -3.80
CA GLY A 168 -14.14 -3.51 -5.06
C GLY A 168 -13.32 -4.11 -6.20
N LYS A 169 -12.94 -3.25 -7.16
CA LYS A 169 -12.43 -3.71 -8.46
C LYS A 169 -10.98 -3.34 -8.72
N ILE A 170 -10.45 -2.29 -8.08
CA ILE A 170 -9.19 -1.66 -8.49
C ILE A 170 -8.00 -2.63 -8.52
N GLY A 171 -7.91 -3.58 -7.59
CA GLY A 171 -6.88 -4.63 -7.56
C GLY A 171 -6.99 -5.66 -8.70
N ASN A 172 -8.05 -5.60 -9.52
CA ASN A 172 -8.29 -6.48 -10.66
C ASN A 172 -8.42 -5.70 -11.99
N ILE A 173 -7.94 -4.46 -12.03
CA ILE A 173 -7.89 -3.64 -13.25
C ILE A 173 -6.44 -3.47 -13.67
N PRO A 174 -6.05 -3.91 -14.89
CA PRO A 174 -4.70 -3.66 -15.40
C PRO A 174 -4.41 -2.17 -15.59
N ALA A 175 -3.17 -1.76 -15.32
CA ALA A 175 -2.74 -0.39 -15.53
C ALA A 175 -2.75 -0.04 -17.03
N SER A 176 -3.34 1.12 -17.36
CA SER A 176 -3.41 1.67 -18.73
C SER A 176 -2.15 2.45 -19.14
N GLN A 177 -1.34 2.83 -18.17
CA GLN A 177 -0.02 3.45 -18.35
C GLN A 177 0.92 2.94 -17.28
N VAL A 178 2.17 2.62 -17.64
CA VAL A 178 3.21 2.14 -16.74
C VAL A 178 4.54 2.79 -17.12
N GLU A 179 5.24 3.32 -16.12
CA GLU A 179 6.47 4.07 -16.32
C GLU A 179 7.53 3.67 -15.28
N VAL A 180 8.79 3.71 -15.68
CA VAL A 180 9.97 3.62 -14.81
C VAL A 180 10.71 4.93 -14.87
N ILE A 181 10.92 5.55 -13.71
CA ILE A 181 11.63 6.82 -13.58
C ILE A 181 12.76 6.64 -12.56
N ILE A 182 13.99 6.99 -12.95
CA ILE A 182 15.17 6.85 -12.08
C ILE A 182 15.92 8.17 -12.05
N GLU A 183 16.07 8.74 -10.87
CA GLU A 183 16.85 9.95 -10.68
C GLU A 183 18.35 9.68 -10.83
N ARG A 184 19.04 10.57 -11.55
CA ARG A 184 20.49 10.48 -11.79
C ARG A 184 21.31 11.23 -10.78
N GLN A 185 20.68 11.80 -9.77
CA GLN A 185 21.29 12.56 -8.68
C GLN A 185 20.78 12.05 -7.33
N PRO A 186 21.52 12.22 -6.25
CA PRO A 186 21.04 11.85 -4.92
C PRO A 186 19.64 12.44 -4.63
N PRO A 187 18.75 11.63 -4.03
CA PRO A 187 18.99 10.28 -3.47
C PRO A 187 18.82 9.12 -4.46
N TYR A 188 18.81 9.37 -5.78
CA TYR A 188 18.70 8.35 -6.84
C TYR A 188 17.43 7.51 -6.78
N HIS A 189 16.28 8.13 -6.49
CA HIS A 189 14.99 7.44 -6.39
C HIS A 189 14.73 6.55 -7.61
N ILE A 190 14.32 5.31 -7.34
CA ILE A 190 13.77 4.37 -8.30
C ILE A 190 12.25 4.40 -8.12
N ARG A 191 11.50 4.84 -9.15
CA ARG A 191 10.04 4.98 -9.11
C ARG A 191 9.40 4.14 -10.20
N ILE A 192 8.43 3.33 -9.81
CA ILE A 192 7.54 2.59 -10.71
C ILE A 192 6.17 3.25 -10.59
N GLN A 193 5.69 3.84 -11.68
CA GLN A 193 4.39 4.51 -11.71
C GLN A 193 3.42 3.77 -12.63
N GLY A 194 2.14 3.79 -12.27
CA GLY A 194 1.09 3.25 -13.13
C GLY A 194 -0.23 3.96 -12.95
N ARG A 195 -0.96 4.10 -14.06
CA ARG A 195 -2.31 4.67 -14.08
C ARG A 195 -3.33 3.55 -14.21
N VAL A 196 -4.27 3.49 -13.27
CA VAL A 196 -5.37 2.54 -13.26
C VAL A 196 -6.69 3.30 -13.28
N GLU A 197 -7.60 2.94 -14.19
CA GLU A 197 -8.83 3.69 -14.42
C GLU A 197 -10.05 2.81 -14.12
N GLU A 198 -10.78 3.12 -13.05
CA GLU A 198 -12.07 2.53 -12.73
C GLU A 198 -13.17 3.41 -13.30
N THR A 199 -13.56 3.14 -14.54
CA THR A 199 -14.48 3.99 -15.30
C THR A 199 -15.63 3.21 -15.90
N CYS A 200 -16.83 3.79 -15.85
CA CYS A 200 -18.04 3.25 -16.45
C CYS A 200 -18.90 4.38 -17.00
N MET A 201 -19.63 4.16 -18.12
CA MET A 201 -20.42 5.19 -18.79
C MET A 201 -21.43 5.86 -17.86
N HIS A 202 -22.23 5.10 -17.14
CA HIS A 202 -23.22 5.58 -16.16
C HIS A 202 -22.83 5.22 -14.72
N GLY A 203 -21.53 5.23 -14.41
CA GLY A 203 -20.96 4.87 -13.12
C GLY A 203 -19.75 5.75 -12.79
N PRO A 204 -18.83 5.24 -11.97
CA PRO A 204 -17.65 5.98 -11.53
C PRO A 204 -16.75 6.36 -12.72
N LYS A 205 -16.00 7.44 -12.55
CA LYS A 205 -14.91 7.88 -13.42
C LYS A 205 -13.75 8.27 -12.52
N LEU A 206 -13.18 7.26 -11.86
CA LEU A 206 -12.10 7.41 -10.91
C LEU A 206 -10.79 6.94 -11.54
N GLU A 207 -9.76 7.74 -11.39
CA GLU A 207 -8.40 7.44 -11.85
C GLU A 207 -7.47 7.35 -10.66
N LEU A 208 -6.67 6.31 -10.62
CA LEU A 208 -5.58 6.12 -9.69
C LEU A 208 -4.24 6.29 -10.44
N TRP A 209 -3.39 7.20 -9.99
CA TRP A 209 -1.96 7.15 -10.23
C TRP A 209 -1.30 6.53 -9.02
N ALA A 210 -0.71 5.35 -9.21
CA ALA A 210 0.02 4.61 -8.19
C ALA A 210 1.51 4.75 -8.43
N GLU A 211 2.25 5.16 -7.41
CA GLU A 211 3.72 5.19 -7.42
C GLU A 211 4.26 4.30 -6.31
N ILE A 212 5.20 3.44 -6.66
CA ILE A 212 6.02 2.65 -5.74
C ILE A 212 7.46 3.13 -5.89
N SER A 213 8.08 3.59 -4.81
CA SER A 213 9.41 4.16 -4.87
C SER A 213 10.32 3.67 -3.74
N THR A 214 11.63 3.65 -4.02
CA THR A 214 12.68 3.31 -3.06
C THR A 214 13.97 4.04 -3.44
N GLU A 215 14.92 4.10 -2.51
CA GLU A 215 16.27 4.58 -2.75
C GLU A 215 17.24 3.39 -2.78
N PRO A 216 18.28 3.41 -3.62
CA PRO A 216 19.30 2.36 -3.62
C PRO A 216 19.93 2.16 -2.24
N GLY A 217 19.93 0.90 -1.76
CA GLY A 217 20.47 0.52 -0.44
C GLY A 217 19.56 0.81 0.75
N SER A 218 18.39 1.40 0.53
CA SER A 218 17.40 1.65 1.59
C SER A 218 16.67 0.38 1.99
N ASN A 219 16.25 0.31 3.27
CA ASN A 219 15.30 -0.68 3.79
C ASN A 219 13.85 -0.18 3.74
N THR A 220 13.58 0.91 3.00
CA THR A 220 12.27 1.55 2.94
C THR A 220 11.69 1.49 1.53
N LEU A 221 10.40 1.16 1.46
CA LEU A 221 9.55 1.25 0.29
C LEU A 221 8.46 2.28 0.56
N ARG A 222 8.23 3.19 -0.38
CA ARG A 222 7.14 4.17 -0.31
C ARG A 222 6.08 3.89 -1.35
N ILE A 223 4.82 3.95 -0.95
CA ILE A 223 3.66 4.05 -1.85
C ILE A 223 3.16 5.48 -1.80
N THR A 224 2.97 6.10 -2.97
CA THR A 224 2.31 7.41 -3.12
C THR A 224 1.23 7.27 -4.18
N ASP A 225 -0.01 7.31 -3.75
CA ASP A 225 -1.17 7.17 -4.61
C ASP A 225 -1.93 8.49 -4.74
N LYS A 226 -2.47 8.75 -5.93
CA LYS A 226 -3.32 9.91 -6.19
C LYS A 226 -4.60 9.46 -6.88
N VAL A 227 -5.72 9.60 -6.18
CA VAL A 227 -7.07 9.32 -6.72
C VAL A 227 -7.67 10.62 -7.24
N THR A 228 -8.18 10.61 -8.48
CA THR A 228 -8.79 11.76 -9.14
C THR A 228 -10.19 11.41 -9.63
N ASN A 229 -11.16 12.27 -9.34
CA ASN A 229 -12.48 12.24 -9.97
C ASN A 229 -12.39 12.87 -11.37
N ARG A 230 -12.55 12.06 -12.42
CA ARG A 230 -12.54 12.50 -13.83
C ARG A 230 -13.92 12.88 -14.37
N SER A 231 -14.96 12.86 -13.53
CA SER A 231 -16.33 13.21 -13.94
C SER A 231 -16.63 14.70 -13.72
N ALA A 232 -17.74 15.16 -14.32
CA ALA A 232 -18.27 16.52 -14.16
C ALA A 232 -19.17 16.67 -12.92
N ILE A 233 -19.32 15.61 -12.09
CA ILE A 233 -20.14 15.61 -10.87
C ILE A 233 -19.32 15.10 -9.68
N GLU A 234 -19.76 15.41 -8.46
CA GLU A 234 -19.19 14.85 -7.23
C GLU A 234 -19.31 13.32 -7.24
N GLN A 235 -18.25 12.62 -6.82
CA GLN A 235 -18.19 11.17 -6.72
C GLN A 235 -17.82 10.74 -5.31
N GLU A 236 -18.52 9.75 -4.77
CA GLU A 236 -18.03 8.97 -3.64
C GLU A 236 -16.83 8.14 -4.10
N PHE A 237 -15.87 7.96 -3.22
CA PHE A 237 -14.75 7.08 -3.46
C PHE A 237 -14.27 6.47 -2.14
N GLY A 238 -13.38 5.49 -2.23
CA GLY A 238 -12.67 4.97 -1.08
C GLY A 238 -11.42 4.22 -1.51
N ILE A 239 -10.44 4.20 -0.63
CA ILE A 239 -9.24 3.40 -0.79
C ILE A 239 -8.87 2.77 0.56
N LEU A 240 -8.48 1.50 0.49
CA LEU A 240 -7.92 0.76 1.62
C LEU A 240 -6.72 -0.04 1.09
N TYR A 241 -5.64 -0.03 1.85
CA TYR A 241 -4.43 -0.78 1.53
C TYR A 241 -4.43 -2.08 2.33
N HIS A 242 -4.78 -3.18 1.67
CA HIS A 242 -4.78 -4.51 2.29
C HIS A 242 -3.36 -5.07 2.25
N THR A 243 -2.63 -4.93 3.35
CA THR A 243 -1.25 -5.39 3.45
C THR A 243 -1.16 -6.66 4.27
N ASN A 244 -0.56 -7.74 3.72
CA ASN A 244 -0.73 -9.12 4.15
C ASN A 244 0.58 -9.74 4.60
N TYR A 245 0.61 -10.27 5.80
CA TYR A 245 1.83 -10.79 6.42
C TYR A 245 1.62 -12.22 6.93
N GLY A 246 2.42 -13.13 6.41
CA GLY A 246 2.62 -14.49 6.92
C GLY A 246 3.97 -14.64 7.61
N THR A 247 4.53 -15.84 7.62
CA THR A 247 5.89 -16.11 8.09
C THR A 247 6.93 -15.37 7.24
N PRO A 248 8.04 -14.85 7.83
CA PRO A 248 8.51 -15.07 9.21
C PRO A 248 7.99 -14.05 10.23
N LEU A 249 7.21 -13.03 9.85
CA LEU A 249 6.73 -12.02 10.79
C LEU A 249 5.54 -12.49 11.61
N MET A 250 4.56 -13.14 10.98
CA MET A 250 3.44 -13.75 11.68
C MET A 250 3.81 -15.16 12.13
N GLU A 251 3.80 -15.38 13.43
CA GLU A 251 4.06 -16.64 14.12
C GLU A 251 3.39 -16.61 15.49
N GLU A 252 3.38 -17.72 16.22
CA GLU A 252 2.92 -17.73 17.61
C GLU A 252 3.74 -16.77 18.47
N GLY A 253 3.07 -15.87 19.19
CA GLY A 253 3.70 -14.83 19.98
C GLY A 253 4.15 -13.58 19.20
N ALA A 254 3.91 -13.52 17.90
CA ALA A 254 4.04 -12.28 17.15
C ALA A 254 3.09 -11.21 17.68
N MET A 255 3.42 -9.94 17.52
CA MET A 255 2.63 -8.83 18.07
C MET A 255 2.48 -7.67 17.10
N PHE A 256 1.29 -7.10 17.11
CA PHE A 256 0.98 -5.82 16.49
C PHE A 256 1.16 -4.67 17.48
N PHE A 257 1.94 -3.66 17.11
CA PHE A 257 2.17 -2.44 17.89
C PHE A 257 1.63 -1.24 17.15
N ALA A 258 0.81 -0.44 17.84
CA ALA A 258 0.29 0.80 17.30
C ALA A 258 -0.09 1.77 18.43
N PRO A 259 -0.11 3.09 18.19
CA PRO A 259 -0.61 4.05 19.16
C PRO A 259 -2.15 4.07 19.11
N VAL A 260 -2.78 2.99 19.58
CA VAL A 260 -4.23 2.78 19.47
C VAL A 260 -4.99 3.71 20.40
N ARG A 261 -5.90 4.51 19.83
CA ARG A 261 -6.87 5.31 20.56
C ARG A 261 -8.07 4.49 20.98
N GLN A 262 -8.62 3.71 20.03
CA GLN A 262 -9.80 2.90 20.24
C GLN A 262 -9.72 1.63 19.38
N VAL A 263 -10.14 0.50 19.92
CA VAL A 263 -10.38 -0.75 19.20
C VAL A 263 -11.82 -1.19 19.39
N THR A 264 -12.47 -1.59 18.29
CA THR A 264 -13.85 -2.09 18.25
C THR A 264 -13.86 -3.38 17.42
N PRO A 265 -14.37 -4.50 17.95
CA PRO A 265 -14.51 -5.72 17.16
C PRO A 265 -15.57 -5.51 16.07
N ILE A 266 -15.37 -6.10 14.88
CA ILE A 266 -16.31 -5.90 13.75
C ILE A 266 -17.63 -6.65 13.94
N ASN A 267 -17.62 -7.72 14.73
CA ASN A 267 -18.76 -8.60 15.01
C ASN A 267 -18.64 -9.26 16.40
N GLU A 268 -19.66 -10.00 16.80
CA GLU A 268 -19.70 -10.70 18.10
C GLU A 268 -18.61 -11.77 18.23
N HIS A 269 -18.19 -12.44 17.13
CA HIS A 269 -17.11 -13.39 17.14
C HIS A 269 -15.77 -12.72 17.47
N SER A 270 -15.45 -11.62 16.81
CA SER A 270 -14.23 -10.85 17.10
C SER A 270 -14.27 -10.24 18.53
N ALA A 271 -15.44 -10.01 19.09
CA ALA A 271 -15.59 -9.49 20.45
C ALA A 271 -15.13 -10.46 21.55
N LEU A 272 -15.13 -11.77 21.26
CA LEU A 272 -14.73 -12.81 22.23
C LEU A 272 -13.28 -12.65 22.68
N ASP A 273 -12.41 -12.14 21.79
CA ASP A 273 -10.97 -12.05 22.00
C ASP A 273 -10.41 -10.63 21.83
N VAL A 274 -11.28 -9.61 21.94
CA VAL A 274 -10.87 -8.21 21.72
C VAL A 274 -9.78 -7.72 22.67
N SER A 275 -9.63 -8.33 23.86
CA SER A 275 -8.55 -7.99 24.81
C SER A 275 -7.16 -8.43 24.35
N ALA A 276 -7.09 -9.38 23.41
CA ALA A 276 -5.87 -9.91 22.82
C ALA A 276 -5.76 -9.57 21.32
N TYR A 277 -6.39 -8.45 20.89
CA TYR A 277 -6.42 -8.03 19.49
C TYR A 277 -5.02 -7.88 18.88
N ASP A 278 -4.02 -7.53 19.68
CA ASP A 278 -2.64 -7.20 19.29
C ASP A 278 -1.65 -8.36 19.33
N SER A 279 -2.07 -9.56 19.76
CA SER A 279 -1.23 -10.77 19.83
C SER A 279 -1.72 -11.86 18.88
N TYR A 280 -0.81 -12.72 18.40
CA TYR A 280 -1.13 -13.75 17.42
C TYR A 280 -0.92 -15.14 17.98
N HIS A 281 -1.86 -16.04 17.64
CA HIS A 281 -1.73 -17.48 17.86
C HIS A 281 -0.93 -18.12 16.73
N GLY A 282 -0.36 -19.28 17.00
CA GLY A 282 0.19 -20.16 15.99
C GLY A 282 -0.88 -20.69 15.04
N PRO A 283 -0.48 -21.41 13.97
CA PRO A 283 -1.41 -21.98 13.00
C PRO A 283 -2.46 -22.88 13.66
N THR A 284 -3.74 -22.55 13.48
CA THR A 284 -4.87 -23.20 14.14
C THR A 284 -5.88 -23.67 13.11
N PRO A 285 -5.98 -24.99 12.82
CA PRO A 285 -6.98 -25.50 11.88
C PRO A 285 -8.41 -25.12 12.27
N GLY A 286 -9.18 -24.60 11.30
CA GLY A 286 -10.57 -24.21 11.52
C GLY A 286 -10.74 -22.90 12.31
N PHE A 287 -9.69 -22.09 12.49
CA PHE A 287 -9.81 -20.78 13.11
C PHE A 287 -10.79 -19.91 12.29
N ALA A 288 -11.72 -19.24 12.97
CA ALA A 288 -12.57 -18.25 12.33
C ALA A 288 -11.92 -16.88 12.45
N GLU A 289 -11.82 -16.16 11.33
CA GLU A 289 -11.16 -14.85 11.28
C GLU A 289 -11.71 -13.85 12.30
N GLN A 290 -10.83 -13.01 12.80
CA GLN A 290 -11.15 -11.91 13.69
C GLN A 290 -10.77 -10.60 13.04
N VAL A 291 -11.64 -9.59 13.13
CA VAL A 291 -11.43 -8.28 12.52
C VAL A 291 -11.71 -7.19 13.54
N TYR A 292 -10.80 -6.23 13.62
CA TYR A 292 -10.86 -5.12 14.55
C TYR A 292 -10.76 -3.78 13.82
N CYS A 293 -11.69 -2.88 14.13
CA CYS A 293 -11.71 -1.50 13.67
C CYS A 293 -10.94 -0.62 14.66
N LEU A 294 -9.84 -0.03 14.23
CA LEU A 294 -8.99 0.79 15.08
C LEU A 294 -9.00 2.25 14.64
N SER A 295 -9.05 3.17 15.61
CA SER A 295 -8.59 4.53 15.40
C SER A 295 -7.25 4.73 16.12
N LEU A 296 -6.33 5.46 15.48
CA LEU A 296 -4.98 5.62 15.97
C LEU A 296 -4.74 7.06 16.47
N TRP A 297 -3.84 7.20 17.43
CA TRP A 297 -3.26 8.49 17.74
C TRP A 297 -2.19 8.85 16.71
N ALA A 298 -2.03 10.14 16.45
CA ALA A 298 -0.98 10.70 15.63
C ALA A 298 -0.17 11.72 16.41
N ASP A 299 0.96 12.09 15.88
CA ASP A 299 1.78 13.21 16.35
C ASP A 299 1.18 14.57 15.92
N LYS A 300 1.92 15.67 16.18
CA LYS A 300 1.48 17.05 15.85
C LYS A 300 1.39 17.31 14.34
N SER A 301 2.03 16.48 13.52
CA SER A 301 2.00 16.54 12.06
C SER A 301 0.98 15.57 11.46
N ASN A 302 0.10 15.01 12.28
CA ASN A 302 -0.89 13.98 11.92
C ASN A 302 -0.27 12.67 11.42
N LEU A 303 1.02 12.42 11.68
CA LEU A 303 1.69 11.18 11.33
C LEU A 303 1.52 10.14 12.44
N THR A 304 1.24 8.91 12.03
CA THR A 304 1.18 7.74 12.89
C THR A 304 2.14 6.66 12.40
N LYS A 305 2.43 5.70 13.25
CA LYS A 305 3.31 4.56 12.93
C LYS A 305 2.76 3.30 13.59
N VAL A 306 2.69 2.22 12.83
CA VAL A 306 2.34 0.88 13.33
C VAL A 306 3.47 -0.10 13.02
N MET A 307 3.53 -1.23 13.70
CA MET A 307 4.55 -2.26 13.53
C MET A 307 3.95 -3.64 13.75
N LEU A 308 4.30 -4.59 12.89
CA LEU A 308 4.19 -6.02 13.16
C LEU A 308 5.60 -6.56 13.42
N ARG A 309 5.80 -7.21 14.56
CA ARG A 309 7.08 -7.86 14.91
C ARG A 309 6.88 -9.34 15.17
N ASN A 310 7.91 -10.13 14.92
CA ASN A 310 7.98 -11.54 15.31
C ASN A 310 8.09 -11.72 16.83
N ALA A 311 7.95 -12.96 17.31
CA ALA A 311 7.99 -13.28 18.74
C ALA A 311 9.35 -12.96 19.38
N ALA A 312 10.45 -13.20 18.66
CA ALA A 312 11.82 -12.91 19.13
C ALA A 312 12.13 -11.40 19.21
N SER A 313 11.31 -10.55 18.60
CA SER A 313 11.50 -9.08 18.55
C SER A 313 12.81 -8.66 17.87
N ASP A 314 13.25 -9.41 16.88
CA ASP A 314 14.45 -9.14 16.09
C ASP A 314 14.14 -8.91 14.61
N LYS A 315 12.89 -9.16 14.18
CA LYS A 315 12.37 -8.88 12.86
C LYS A 315 11.04 -8.13 12.94
N ALA A 316 10.89 -7.10 12.12
CA ALA A 316 9.65 -6.35 12.06
C ALA A 316 9.47 -5.66 10.70
N VAL A 317 8.23 -5.27 10.42
CA VAL A 317 7.87 -4.24 9.46
C VAL A 317 7.19 -3.11 10.19
N SER A 318 7.56 -1.86 9.89
CA SER A 318 6.81 -0.68 10.32
C SER A 318 6.15 -0.01 9.13
N MET A 319 4.99 0.60 9.40
CA MET A 319 4.21 1.36 8.43
C MET A 319 3.95 2.75 9.02
N ALA A 320 4.32 3.82 8.31
CA ALA A 320 4.07 5.21 8.70
C ALA A 320 3.17 5.88 7.66
N PHE A 321 2.15 6.61 8.12
CA PHE A 321 1.19 7.29 7.26
C PHE A 321 0.49 8.44 8.01
N SER A 322 -0.20 9.32 7.25
CA SER A 322 -0.99 10.40 7.81
C SER A 322 -2.41 9.95 8.18
N THR A 323 -2.85 10.22 9.41
CA THR A 323 -4.23 9.98 9.84
C THR A 323 -5.24 10.96 9.24
N GLU A 324 -4.80 12.05 8.58
CA GLU A 324 -5.67 12.89 7.75
C GLU A 324 -5.96 12.24 6.40
N GLU A 325 -4.98 11.54 5.85
CA GLU A 325 -5.13 10.80 4.59
C GLU A 325 -5.91 9.50 4.81
N LEU A 326 -5.49 8.71 5.81
CA LEU A 326 -5.99 7.37 6.13
C LEU A 326 -6.43 7.31 7.60
N PRO A 327 -7.62 7.85 7.93
CA PRO A 327 -8.07 8.02 9.32
C PRO A 327 -8.50 6.73 10.01
N PHE A 328 -8.69 5.64 9.26
CA PHE A 328 -9.19 4.37 9.77
C PHE A 328 -8.19 3.26 9.52
N PHE A 329 -8.16 2.29 10.43
CA PHE A 329 -7.26 1.15 10.36
C PHE A 329 -8.03 -0.12 10.69
N THR A 330 -8.03 -1.11 9.79
CA THR A 330 -8.56 -2.44 10.03
C THR A 330 -7.41 -3.39 10.34
N LEU A 331 -7.54 -4.15 11.42
CA LEU A 331 -6.65 -5.26 11.75
C LEU A 331 -7.41 -6.55 11.51
N TRP A 332 -7.01 -7.30 10.50
CA TRP A 332 -7.54 -8.61 10.15
C TRP A 332 -6.61 -9.71 10.65
N LYS A 333 -7.13 -10.68 11.41
CA LYS A 333 -6.38 -11.81 11.96
C LYS A 333 -6.96 -13.11 11.42
N ASN A 334 -6.15 -13.88 10.71
CA ASN A 334 -6.54 -15.17 10.13
C ASN A 334 -5.45 -16.23 10.41
N PRO A 335 -5.19 -16.60 11.68
CA PRO A 335 -4.20 -17.61 12.05
C PRO A 335 -4.73 -19.05 11.83
N VAL A 336 -5.28 -19.33 10.65
CA VAL A 336 -5.67 -20.67 10.20
C VAL A 336 -4.44 -21.57 10.01
N ALA A 337 -4.62 -22.85 9.63
CA ALA A 337 -3.50 -23.71 9.25
C ALA A 337 -2.69 -23.11 8.08
N TYR A 338 -1.42 -23.49 7.94
CA TYR A 338 -0.58 -22.99 6.83
C TYR A 338 -1.17 -23.31 5.46
N GLU A 339 -1.77 -24.49 5.31
CA GLU A 339 -2.40 -24.96 4.08
C GLU A 339 -3.63 -24.12 3.70
N ASP A 340 -4.29 -23.52 4.70
CA ASP A 340 -5.49 -22.69 4.54
C ASP A 340 -5.14 -21.19 4.44
N GLY A 341 -3.85 -20.84 4.53
CA GLY A 341 -3.37 -19.47 4.34
C GLY A 341 -3.22 -18.67 5.64
N TYR A 342 -2.27 -19.09 6.48
CA TYR A 342 -1.86 -18.39 7.73
C TYR A 342 -1.40 -16.97 7.43
N VAL A 343 -2.20 -15.95 7.84
CA VAL A 343 -1.98 -14.56 7.44
C VAL A 343 -2.64 -13.57 8.40
N THR A 344 -2.10 -12.36 8.47
CA THR A 344 -2.77 -11.18 9.06
C THR A 344 -2.75 -10.02 8.07
N GLY A 345 -3.79 -9.16 8.12
CA GLY A 345 -3.90 -7.92 7.36
C GLY A 345 -3.73 -6.68 8.24
N LEU A 346 -2.89 -5.76 7.80
CA LEU A 346 -2.72 -4.43 8.38
C LEU A 346 -3.23 -3.41 7.35
N GLU A 347 -4.38 -2.77 7.61
CA GLU A 347 -5.18 -2.16 6.54
C GLU A 347 -5.54 -0.71 6.86
N PRO A 348 -4.65 0.28 6.62
CA PRO A 348 -5.02 1.69 6.65
C PRO A 348 -5.95 2.03 5.48
N GLY A 349 -6.97 2.86 5.73
CA GLY A 349 -7.95 3.22 4.72
C GLY A 349 -8.74 4.49 5.01
N THR A 350 -9.56 4.88 4.02
CA THR A 350 -10.49 6.01 4.14
C THR A 350 -11.79 5.64 4.87
N GLY A 351 -11.97 4.37 5.21
CA GLY A 351 -13.07 3.77 5.98
C GLY A 351 -12.61 2.42 6.52
N TYR A 352 -13.47 1.73 7.27
CA TYR A 352 -13.25 0.35 7.71
C TYR A 352 -13.70 -0.64 6.63
N SER A 353 -13.28 -1.92 6.74
CA SER A 353 -13.65 -3.00 5.80
C SER A 353 -15.12 -3.44 5.90
N LEU A 354 -16.03 -2.52 6.24
CA LEU A 354 -17.47 -2.74 6.27
C LEU A 354 -18.11 -2.47 4.91
N ASN A 355 -19.36 -2.90 4.73
CA ASN A 355 -20.13 -2.58 3.53
C ASN A 355 -20.28 -1.05 3.36
N ARG A 356 -20.15 -0.53 2.12
CA ARG A 356 -20.23 0.92 1.82
C ARG A 356 -21.49 1.58 2.36
N ALA A 357 -22.64 0.91 2.33
CA ALA A 357 -23.88 1.47 2.84
C ALA A 357 -23.82 1.71 4.37
N ILE A 358 -23.08 0.86 5.10
CA ILE A 358 -22.80 1.04 6.53
C ILE A 358 -21.82 2.20 6.71
N GLU A 359 -20.70 2.19 5.98
CA GLU A 359 -19.70 3.26 6.04
C GLU A 359 -20.31 4.64 5.76
N ARG A 360 -21.25 4.73 4.80
CA ARG A 360 -21.97 5.97 4.50
C ARG A 360 -22.83 6.46 5.65
N LYS A 361 -23.52 5.56 6.39
CA LYS A 361 -24.30 5.92 7.57
C LYS A 361 -23.45 6.55 8.68
N PHE A 362 -22.20 6.15 8.77
CA PHE A 362 -21.25 6.68 9.75
C PHE A 362 -20.42 7.86 9.22
N GLY A 363 -20.69 8.35 8.01
CA GLY A 363 -19.96 9.46 7.40
C GLY A 363 -18.53 9.14 6.99
N ARG A 364 -18.20 7.86 6.76
CA ARG A 364 -16.86 7.38 6.44
C ARG A 364 -16.65 7.08 4.93
N VAL A 365 -17.52 7.58 4.08
CA VAL A 365 -17.33 7.52 2.61
C VAL A 365 -16.97 8.91 2.12
N PRO A 366 -15.70 9.18 1.81
CA PRO A 366 -15.27 10.48 1.32
C PRO A 366 -15.79 10.73 -0.10
N LYS A 367 -15.76 12.01 -0.49
CA LYS A 367 -16.19 12.48 -1.79
C LYS A 367 -15.12 13.35 -2.44
N LEU A 368 -15.08 13.33 -3.76
CA LEU A 368 -14.28 14.21 -4.60
C LEU A 368 -15.19 15.07 -5.47
N ALA A 369 -15.01 16.38 -5.42
CA ALA A 369 -15.62 17.30 -6.37
C ALA A 369 -15.15 16.99 -7.82
N PRO A 370 -15.82 17.51 -8.85
CA PRO A 370 -15.36 17.37 -10.23
C PRO A 370 -13.89 17.76 -10.39
N HIS A 371 -13.09 16.86 -10.97
CA HIS A 371 -11.65 17.03 -11.24
C HIS A 371 -10.76 17.17 -9.98
N GLN A 372 -11.33 17.03 -8.79
CA GLN A 372 -10.56 17.03 -7.55
C GLN A 372 -9.74 15.75 -7.43
N SER A 373 -8.56 15.89 -6.81
CA SER A 373 -7.69 14.76 -6.45
C SER A 373 -7.45 14.74 -4.94
N ARG A 374 -7.16 13.53 -4.42
CA ARG A 374 -6.64 13.31 -3.08
C ARG A 374 -5.46 12.35 -3.14
N SER A 375 -4.38 12.66 -2.40
CA SER A 375 -3.18 11.83 -2.34
C SER A 375 -3.10 11.07 -1.03
N PHE A 376 -2.37 9.95 -1.05
CA PHE A 376 -2.16 9.04 0.07
C PHE A 376 -0.72 8.57 0.04
N THR A 377 -0.04 8.62 1.19
CA THR A 377 1.35 8.19 1.29
C THR A 377 1.52 7.19 2.43
N ILE A 378 2.20 6.09 2.16
CA ILE A 378 2.57 5.09 3.16
C ILE A 378 4.04 4.74 2.99
N ASP A 379 4.81 4.83 4.07
CA ASP A 379 6.19 4.37 4.15
C ASP A 379 6.25 3.03 4.89
N PHE A 380 6.83 2.02 4.25
CA PHE A 380 7.12 0.73 4.85
C PHE A 380 8.62 0.61 5.07
N SER A 381 9.02 0.25 6.31
CA SER A 381 10.43 -0.02 6.62
C SER A 381 10.58 -1.41 7.22
N LEU A 382 11.58 -2.16 6.72
CA LEU A 382 11.90 -3.50 7.20
C LEU A 382 13.02 -3.40 8.24
N HIS A 383 12.90 -4.16 9.32
CA HIS A 383 13.82 -4.15 10.45
C HIS A 383 14.30 -5.59 10.72
N ASP A 384 15.62 -5.78 10.77
CA ASP A 384 16.30 -7.08 10.87
C ASP A 384 17.22 -7.16 12.09
N SER A 385 17.07 -6.28 13.08
CA SER A 385 17.75 -6.34 14.35
C SER A 385 16.87 -5.87 15.51
N LYS A 386 17.16 -6.39 16.70
CA LYS A 386 16.46 -6.03 17.93
C LYS A 386 16.53 -4.53 18.20
N GLU A 387 17.67 -3.90 17.97
CA GLU A 387 17.88 -2.46 18.18
C GLU A 387 16.95 -1.63 17.32
N GLN A 388 16.77 -2.01 16.05
CA GLN A 388 15.85 -1.33 15.13
C GLN A 388 14.39 -1.53 15.56
N VAL A 389 14.01 -2.75 15.95
CA VAL A 389 12.67 -3.08 16.43
C VAL A 389 12.34 -2.28 17.71
N ASP A 390 13.26 -2.22 18.67
CA ASP A 390 13.10 -1.48 19.91
C ASP A 390 12.99 0.04 19.65
N ALA A 391 13.76 0.57 18.68
CA ALA A 391 13.67 1.98 18.29
C ALA A 391 12.28 2.33 17.71
N VAL A 392 11.73 1.46 16.85
CA VAL A 392 10.38 1.65 16.31
C VAL A 392 9.32 1.57 17.41
N ALA A 393 9.44 0.62 18.35
CA ALA A 393 8.54 0.50 19.49
C ALA A 393 8.57 1.78 20.35
N ALA A 394 9.77 2.36 20.58
CA ALA A 394 9.92 3.62 21.28
C ALA A 394 9.26 4.80 20.55
N ASP A 395 9.35 4.86 19.23
CA ASP A 395 8.67 5.89 18.43
C ASP A 395 7.14 5.78 18.54
N ILE A 396 6.60 4.56 18.45
CA ILE A 396 5.16 4.30 18.63
C ILE A 396 4.72 4.72 20.04
N ALA A 397 5.51 4.38 21.07
CA ALA A 397 5.22 4.77 22.45
C ALA A 397 5.22 6.30 22.65
N LYS A 398 6.10 7.05 21.97
CA LYS A 398 6.08 8.53 21.96
C LYS A 398 4.79 9.07 21.36
N ILE A 399 4.31 8.49 20.24
CA ILE A 399 3.03 8.86 19.63
C ILE A 399 1.89 8.52 20.59
N GLN A 400 1.89 7.36 21.23
CA GLN A 400 0.89 6.97 22.25
C GLN A 400 0.92 7.94 23.45
N SER A 401 2.10 8.41 23.85
CA SER A 401 2.28 9.45 24.89
C SER A 401 1.59 9.11 26.22
N GLY A 402 1.61 7.83 26.63
CA GLY A 402 0.97 7.35 27.87
C GLY A 402 -0.57 7.34 27.84
N ARG A 403 -1.20 7.71 26.73
CA ARG A 403 -2.67 7.69 26.57
C ARG A 403 -3.19 6.25 26.55
N LYS A 404 -4.31 5.99 27.24
CA LYS A 404 -4.89 4.65 27.31
C LYS A 404 -5.70 4.34 26.05
N THR A 405 -5.62 3.10 25.61
CA THR A 405 -6.50 2.56 24.57
C THR A 405 -7.88 2.28 25.12
N GLN A 406 -8.92 2.76 24.43
CA GLN A 406 -10.28 2.39 24.70
C GLN A 406 -10.61 1.07 24.02
N ILE A 407 -10.99 0.05 24.79
CA ILE A 407 -11.39 -1.27 24.27
C ILE A 407 -12.92 -1.36 24.35
N ASN A 408 -13.58 -1.36 23.19
CA ASN A 408 -15.01 -1.63 23.09
C ASN A 408 -15.22 -3.14 23.07
N LYS A 409 -16.11 -3.63 23.94
CA LYS A 409 -16.38 -5.07 24.07
C LYS A 409 -17.51 -5.57 23.16
N LYS A 410 -18.10 -4.67 22.38
CA LYS A 410 -19.19 -4.97 21.43
C LYS A 410 -18.93 -4.26 20.11
N PRO A 411 -19.42 -4.83 18.99
CA PRO A 411 -19.38 -4.20 17.68
C PRO A 411 -20.01 -2.82 17.62
#